data_28bc35d63005fcaaf059387e71448dd1
#
_entry.id   28bc35d63005fcaaf059387e71448dd1
#
_cell.length_a   1.000
_cell.length_b   1.000
_cell.length_c   1.000
_cell.angle_alpha   90.00
_cell.angle_beta   90.00
_cell.angle_gamma   90.00
#
_symmetry.space_group_name_H-M   'P 1'
#
loop_
_entity.id
_entity.type
_entity.pdbx_description
1 polymer ?
#
loop_
_entity_poly.entity_id
_entity_poly.type
_entity_poly.pdbx_seq_one_letter_code
_entity_poly.pdbx_strand_id
1 'polypeptide(L)'
;MKDRKNSSLLRRLEKFQRLFFVALLSVLAVGAFAQSKTVSGTVLDKTGESVIGASVVVKGTTNGTITDFDGKFTLQNVPDNGTIQVSFVGYKTVDIQVKGQSTVKVILEEDTETLDEVVVCLLYTSDAAD
;
A
#
# COMPACT_ATOMS: atom_id res chain seq x y z
N MET A 1 34.46 20.89 51.58
CA MET A 1 33.09 21.48 51.56
C MET A 1 32.58 21.83 50.19
N LYS A 2 33.43 22.12 49.20
CA LYS A 2 33.01 22.37 47.81
C LYS A 2 32.37 21.13 47.13
N ASP A 3 32.75 19.91 47.54
CA ASP A 3 32.32 18.68 46.95
C ASP A 3 30.85 18.35 47.24
N ARG A 4 30.29 18.81 48.38
CA ARG A 4 28.88 18.57 48.73
C ARG A 4 27.92 19.36 47.85
N LYS A 5 28.27 20.61 47.46
CA LYS A 5 27.45 21.42 46.56
C LYS A 5 27.48 20.89 45.14
N ASN A 6 28.63 20.41 44.70
CA ASN A 6 28.78 19.84 43.37
C ASN A 6 28.04 18.49 43.23
N SER A 7 28.04 17.69 44.29
CA SER A 7 27.31 16.39 44.25
C SER A 7 25.79 16.57 44.19
N SER A 8 25.25 17.61 44.84
CA SER A 8 23.81 17.88 44.73
C SER A 8 23.40 18.40 43.38
N LEU A 9 24.24 19.23 42.75
CA LEU A 9 24.05 19.71 41.40
C LEU A 9 24.16 18.58 40.38
N LEU A 10 25.13 17.68 40.54
CA LEU A 10 25.31 16.51 39.69
C LEU A 10 24.11 15.57 39.78
N ARG A 11 23.57 15.35 40.99
CA ARG A 11 22.35 14.54 41.15
C ARG A 11 21.14 15.17 40.48
N ARG A 12 21.03 16.49 40.52
CA ARG A 12 19.97 17.22 39.83
C ARG A 12 20.14 17.11 38.31
N LEU A 13 21.34 17.25 37.82
CA LEU A 13 21.67 17.09 36.40
C LEU A 13 21.39 15.66 35.90
N GLU A 14 21.74 14.66 36.71
CA GLU A 14 21.42 13.26 36.38
C GLU A 14 19.93 13.02 36.30
N LYS A 15 19.14 13.58 37.23
CA LYS A 15 17.69 13.49 37.22
C LYS A 15 17.10 14.19 35.99
N PHE A 16 17.60 15.39 35.64
CA PHE A 16 17.17 16.09 34.44
C PHE A 16 17.54 15.32 33.18
N GLN A 17 18.72 14.74 33.15
CA GLN A 17 19.19 13.94 32.03
C GLN A 17 18.33 12.69 31.84
N ARG A 18 17.99 11.99 32.92
CA ARG A 18 17.10 10.83 32.89
C ARG A 18 15.69 11.21 32.44
N LEU A 19 15.15 12.31 32.97
CA LEU A 19 13.85 12.85 32.57
C LEU A 19 13.84 13.23 31.07
N PHE A 20 14.93 13.84 30.59
CA PHE A 20 15.08 14.21 29.20
C PHE A 20 15.12 12.97 28.29
N PHE A 21 15.87 11.94 28.70
CA PHE A 21 15.90 10.69 27.95
C PHE A 21 14.55 9.98 27.91
N VAL A 22 13.83 9.95 29.03
CA VAL A 22 12.49 9.35 29.12
C VAL A 22 11.51 10.15 28.25
N ALA A 23 11.56 11.47 28.28
CA ALA A 23 10.74 12.33 27.45
C ALA A 23 11.05 12.13 25.96
N LEU A 24 12.33 12.02 25.61
CA LEU A 24 12.76 11.77 24.23
C LEU A 24 12.30 10.41 23.73
N LEU A 25 12.43 9.37 24.57
CA LEU A 25 11.96 8.03 24.25
C LEU A 25 10.43 7.99 24.11
N SER A 26 9.69 8.75 24.92
CA SER A 26 8.23 8.79 24.82
C SER A 26 7.77 9.49 23.54
N VAL A 27 8.48 10.51 23.07
CA VAL A 27 8.19 11.19 21.79
C VAL A 27 8.45 10.26 20.62
N LEU A 28 9.51 9.45 20.67
CA LEU A 28 9.80 8.46 19.61
C LEU A 28 8.77 7.35 19.58
N ALA A 29 8.20 6.97 20.72
CA ALA A 29 7.18 5.93 20.80
C ALA A 29 5.84 6.34 20.15
N VAL A 30 5.50 7.63 20.17
CA VAL A 30 4.26 8.13 19.58
C VAL A 30 4.33 8.12 18.03
N GLY A 31 5.53 8.25 17.46
CA GLY A 31 5.72 8.22 16.01
C GLY A 31 5.62 6.84 15.36
N ALA A 32 5.56 5.77 16.17
CA ALA A 32 5.55 4.40 15.65
C ALA A 32 4.15 3.87 15.30
N PHE A 33 3.09 4.59 15.64
CA PHE A 33 1.74 4.23 15.22
C PHE A 33 1.44 4.83 13.84
N ALA A 34 2.06 4.28 12.81
CA ALA A 34 1.57 4.48 11.45
C ALA A 34 0.16 3.87 11.43
N GLN A 35 -0.86 4.70 11.33
CA GLN A 35 -2.24 4.25 11.28
C GLN A 35 -2.43 3.45 10.00
N SER A 36 -2.50 2.13 10.15
CA SER A 36 -2.84 1.24 9.07
C SER A 36 -4.35 1.02 9.09
N LYS A 37 -4.98 1.18 7.93
CA LYS A 37 -6.42 1.01 7.77
C LYS A 37 -6.72 -0.25 6.97
N THR A 38 -7.92 -0.76 7.15
CA THR A 38 -8.49 -1.76 6.26
C THR A 38 -9.20 -1.03 5.12
N VAL A 39 -8.78 -1.30 3.91
CA VAL A 39 -9.36 -0.71 2.69
C VAL A 39 -10.11 -1.82 1.96
N SER A 40 -11.37 -1.56 1.67
CA SER A 40 -12.18 -2.45 0.84
C SER A 40 -12.55 -1.73 -0.45
N GLY A 41 -12.86 -2.50 -1.47
CA GLY A 41 -13.23 -1.90 -2.74
C GLY A 41 -13.85 -2.91 -3.69
N THR A 42 -14.25 -2.41 -4.84
CA THR A 42 -14.84 -3.20 -5.91
C THR A 42 -14.11 -2.90 -7.21
N VAL A 43 -13.78 -3.95 -7.95
CA VAL A 43 -13.13 -3.84 -9.26
C VAL A 43 -14.14 -4.21 -10.33
N LEU A 44 -14.39 -3.27 -11.22
CA LEU A 44 -15.32 -3.43 -12.35
C LEU A 44 -14.58 -3.16 -13.65
N ASP A 45 -15.12 -3.67 -14.76
CA ASP A 45 -14.67 -3.28 -16.08
C ASP A 45 -15.48 -2.07 -16.61
N LYS A 46 -15.21 -1.64 -17.84
CA LYS A 46 -15.94 -0.51 -18.45
C LYS A 46 -17.43 -0.80 -18.66
N THR A 47 -17.80 -2.06 -18.79
CA THR A 47 -19.20 -2.47 -18.98
C THR A 47 -19.97 -2.52 -17.66
N GLY A 48 -19.28 -2.38 -16.52
CA GLY A 48 -19.87 -2.48 -15.20
C GLY A 48 -19.90 -3.88 -14.62
N GLU A 49 -19.30 -4.84 -15.30
CA GLU A 49 -19.20 -6.21 -14.80
C GLU A 49 -18.06 -6.34 -13.79
N SER A 50 -18.27 -7.22 -12.80
CA SER A 50 -17.26 -7.48 -11.77
C SER A 50 -16.06 -8.23 -12.34
N VAL A 51 -14.85 -7.77 -12.03
CA VAL A 51 -13.62 -8.45 -12.43
C VAL A 51 -13.23 -9.43 -11.32
N ILE A 52 -13.32 -10.72 -11.60
CA ILE A 52 -13.04 -11.80 -10.65
C ILE A 52 -11.57 -12.19 -10.77
N GLY A 53 -10.90 -12.35 -9.62
CA GLY A 53 -9.51 -12.79 -9.59
C GLY A 53 -8.48 -11.72 -9.93
N ALA A 54 -8.87 -10.45 -9.95
CA ALA A 54 -7.94 -9.35 -10.15
C ALA A 54 -6.97 -9.24 -8.97
N SER A 55 -5.70 -8.99 -9.27
CA SER A 55 -4.68 -8.81 -8.25
C SER A 55 -4.71 -7.39 -7.70
N VAL A 56 -4.81 -7.25 -6.39
CA VAL A 56 -4.84 -5.95 -5.70
C VAL A 56 -3.69 -5.95 -4.69
N VAL A 57 -2.74 -5.06 -4.88
CA VAL A 57 -1.50 -5.02 -4.08
C VAL A 57 -1.25 -3.59 -3.62
N VAL A 58 -0.78 -3.45 -2.38
CA VAL A 58 -0.27 -2.17 -1.90
C VAL A 58 1.13 -1.95 -2.47
N LYS A 59 1.27 -0.92 -3.29
CA LYS A 59 2.50 -0.64 -4.02
C LYS A 59 3.67 -0.43 -3.06
N GLY A 60 4.79 -1.08 -3.36
CA GLY A 60 5.98 -1.04 -2.50
C GLY A 60 5.98 -2.02 -1.34
N THR A 61 4.95 -2.86 -1.22
CA THR A 61 4.86 -3.89 -0.18
C THR A 61 4.49 -5.23 -0.80
N THR A 62 4.59 -6.30 -0.01
CA THR A 62 4.11 -7.64 -0.40
C THR A 62 2.66 -7.88 0.00
N ASN A 63 2.00 -6.88 0.59
CA ASN A 63 0.62 -6.98 1.03
C ASN A 63 -0.32 -6.90 -0.16
N GLY A 64 -1.04 -7.97 -0.44
CA GLY A 64 -1.95 -8.03 -1.57
C GLY A 64 -3.05 -9.06 -1.36
N THR A 65 -4.07 -8.97 -2.21
CA THR A 65 -5.20 -9.89 -2.24
C THR A 65 -5.71 -10.03 -3.66
N ILE A 66 -6.71 -10.87 -3.86
CA ILE A 66 -7.41 -11.01 -5.12
C ILE A 66 -8.90 -10.72 -4.93
N THR A 67 -9.57 -10.27 -5.98
CA THR A 67 -11.01 -10.01 -5.93
C THR A 67 -11.82 -11.31 -5.91
N ASP A 68 -12.96 -11.26 -5.22
CA ASP A 68 -13.88 -12.38 -5.11
C ASP A 68 -14.86 -12.44 -6.31
N PHE A 69 -15.87 -13.30 -6.21
CA PHE A 69 -16.87 -13.48 -7.27
C PHE A 69 -17.70 -12.22 -7.55
N ASP A 70 -17.79 -11.32 -6.57
CA ASP A 70 -18.48 -10.05 -6.72
C ASP A 70 -17.55 -8.91 -7.16
N GLY A 71 -16.28 -9.22 -7.41
CA GLY A 71 -15.27 -8.25 -7.74
C GLY A 71 -14.82 -7.41 -6.55
N LYS A 72 -15.14 -7.84 -5.34
CA LYS A 72 -14.81 -7.13 -4.10
C LYS A 72 -13.49 -7.61 -3.53
N PHE A 73 -12.76 -6.69 -2.92
CA PHE A 73 -11.50 -7.00 -2.24
C PHE A 73 -11.44 -6.29 -0.89
N THR A 74 -10.65 -6.85 0.02
CA THR A 74 -10.36 -6.25 1.32
C THR A 74 -8.87 -6.36 1.57
N LEU A 75 -8.21 -5.22 1.79
CA LEU A 75 -6.79 -5.13 2.14
C LEU A 75 -6.65 -4.61 3.56
N GLN A 76 -5.90 -5.34 4.36
CA GLN A 76 -5.56 -4.93 5.73
C GLN A 76 -4.19 -4.25 5.74
N ASN A 77 -3.95 -3.44 6.76
CA ASN A 77 -2.66 -2.77 6.98
C ASN A 77 -2.23 -1.89 5.81
N VAL A 78 -3.18 -1.11 5.27
CA VAL A 78 -2.91 -0.15 4.19
C VAL A 78 -2.58 1.20 4.81
N PRO A 79 -1.42 1.82 4.48
CA PRO A 79 -1.13 3.17 4.98
C PRO A 79 -2.08 4.20 4.37
N ASP A 80 -2.36 5.28 5.14
CA ASP A 80 -3.27 6.34 4.69
C ASP A 80 -2.84 6.99 3.37
N ASN A 81 -1.53 7.09 3.13
CA ASN A 81 -0.97 7.64 1.91
C ASN A 81 -0.53 6.55 0.93
N GLY A 82 -1.01 5.32 1.13
CA GLY A 82 -0.66 4.19 0.29
C GLY A 82 -1.26 4.28 -1.10
N THR A 83 -0.60 3.63 -2.05
CA THR A 83 -1.09 3.46 -3.41
C THR A 83 -1.44 1.99 -3.61
N ILE A 84 -2.66 1.73 -4.06
CA ILE A 84 -3.12 0.38 -4.40
C ILE A 84 -2.97 0.19 -5.91
N GLN A 85 -2.31 -0.88 -6.29
CA GLN A 85 -2.15 -1.27 -7.69
C GLN A 85 -3.08 -2.44 -7.97
N VAL A 86 -3.93 -2.28 -8.98
CA VAL A 86 -4.87 -3.31 -9.42
C VAL A 86 -4.47 -3.75 -10.82
N SER A 87 -4.32 -5.06 -11.00
CA SER A 87 -3.93 -5.64 -12.28
C SER A 87 -4.72 -6.93 -12.56
N PHE A 88 -4.99 -7.17 -13.82
CA PHE A 88 -5.62 -8.40 -14.28
C PHE A 88 -5.16 -8.69 -15.72
N VAL A 89 -5.13 -9.97 -16.08
CA VAL A 89 -4.70 -10.40 -17.41
C VAL A 89 -5.65 -9.84 -18.47
N GLY A 90 -5.11 -9.15 -19.48
CA GLY A 90 -5.89 -8.53 -20.55
C GLY A 90 -6.37 -7.12 -20.22
N TYR A 91 -6.04 -6.58 -19.08
CA TYR A 91 -6.43 -5.24 -18.64
C TYR A 91 -5.20 -4.39 -18.29
N LYS A 92 -5.33 -3.08 -18.44
CA LYS A 92 -4.30 -2.14 -18.06
C LYS A 92 -4.20 -2.07 -16.53
N THR A 93 -2.99 -2.00 -16.01
CA THR A 93 -2.74 -1.83 -14.59
C THR A 93 -3.15 -0.42 -14.14
N VAL A 94 -3.86 -0.34 -13.03
CA VAL A 94 -4.37 0.92 -12.48
C VAL A 94 -3.78 1.14 -11.09
N ASP A 95 -3.24 2.34 -10.85
CA ASP A 95 -2.75 2.76 -9.54
C ASP A 95 -3.73 3.75 -8.93
N ILE A 96 -4.16 3.49 -7.69
CA ILE A 96 -5.12 4.34 -6.97
C ILE A 96 -4.52 4.74 -5.63
N GLN A 97 -4.53 6.04 -5.36
CA GLN A 97 -4.14 6.56 -4.07
C GLN A 97 -5.30 6.46 -3.09
N VAL A 98 -5.03 5.91 -1.91
CA VAL A 98 -6.05 5.68 -0.88
C VAL A 98 -6.55 6.99 -0.28
N LYS A 99 -5.66 7.96 -0.02
CA LYS A 99 -5.98 9.29 0.53
C LYS A 99 -6.91 9.25 1.76
N GLY A 100 -6.69 8.28 2.64
CA GLY A 100 -7.51 8.13 3.84
C GLY A 100 -8.89 7.54 3.63
N GLN A 101 -9.25 7.12 2.41
CA GLN A 101 -10.52 6.47 2.12
C GLN A 101 -10.49 5.00 2.53
N SER A 102 -11.58 4.51 3.11
CA SER A 102 -11.73 3.11 3.48
C SER A 102 -12.39 2.27 2.38
N THR A 103 -13.04 2.90 1.42
CA THR A 103 -13.71 2.24 0.30
C THR A 103 -13.29 2.89 -1.00
N VAL A 104 -12.87 2.07 -1.98
CA VAL A 104 -12.45 2.54 -3.29
C VAL A 104 -13.17 1.75 -4.39
N LYS A 105 -13.44 2.41 -5.50
CA LYS A 105 -14.02 1.78 -6.68
C LYS A 105 -13.01 1.85 -7.82
N VAL A 106 -12.72 0.72 -8.43
CA VAL A 106 -11.74 0.60 -9.49
C VAL A 106 -12.42 0.19 -10.78
N ILE A 107 -12.13 0.89 -11.86
CA ILE A 107 -12.60 0.53 -13.19
C ILE A 107 -11.38 0.17 -14.03
N LEU A 108 -11.32 -1.07 -14.51
CA LEU A 108 -10.25 -1.55 -15.37
C LEU A 108 -10.61 -1.36 -16.85
N GLU A 109 -9.62 -0.97 -17.62
CA GLU A 109 -9.73 -0.85 -19.07
C GLU A 109 -9.00 -2.02 -19.74
N GLU A 110 -9.57 -2.54 -20.79
CA GLU A 110 -8.93 -3.60 -21.57
C GLU A 110 -7.64 -3.08 -22.23
N ASP A 111 -6.62 -3.91 -22.17
CA ASP A 111 -5.34 -3.61 -22.82
C ASP A 111 -5.36 -4.17 -24.24
N THR A 112 -5.90 -3.38 -25.15
CA THR A 112 -6.02 -3.76 -26.56
C THR A 112 -4.67 -3.82 -27.27
N GLU A 113 -3.67 -3.07 -26.78
CA GLU A 113 -2.34 -3.08 -27.37
C GLU A 113 -1.64 -4.42 -27.20
N THR A 114 -1.74 -5.01 -26.02
CA THR A 114 -1.17 -6.32 -25.73
C THR A 114 -1.82 -7.42 -26.57
N LEU A 115 -3.13 -7.35 -26.73
CA LEU A 115 -3.87 -8.31 -27.57
C LEU A 115 -3.49 -8.17 -29.03
N ASP A 116 -3.32 -6.95 -29.53
CA ASP A 116 -2.90 -6.70 -30.90
C ASP A 116 -1.50 -7.27 -31.18
N GLU A 117 -0.58 -7.13 -30.25
CA GLU A 117 0.75 -7.73 -30.39
C GLU A 117 0.69 -9.26 -30.47
N VAL A 118 -0.11 -9.89 -29.63
CA VAL A 118 -0.28 -11.35 -29.62
C VAL A 118 -0.89 -11.81 -30.97
N VAL A 119 -1.88 -11.11 -31.47
CA VAL A 119 -2.53 -11.43 -32.75
C VAL A 119 -1.51 -11.30 -33.91
N VAL A 120 -0.71 -10.24 -33.94
CA VAL A 120 0.32 -10.05 -34.96
C VAL A 120 1.35 -11.18 -34.91
N CYS A 121 1.80 -11.58 -33.73
CA CYS A 121 2.72 -12.71 -33.57
C CYS A 121 2.12 -14.03 -34.07
N LEU A 122 0.85 -14.29 -33.82
CA LEU A 122 0.16 -15.50 -34.29
C LEU A 122 0.02 -15.49 -35.82
N LEU A 123 -0.35 -14.36 -36.41
CA LEU A 123 -0.44 -14.21 -37.85
C LEU A 123 0.91 -14.41 -38.54
N TYR A 124 1.97 -13.86 -37.97
CA TYR A 124 3.32 -14.04 -38.46
C TYR A 124 3.77 -15.50 -38.42
N THR A 125 3.43 -16.19 -37.32
CA THR A 125 3.77 -17.60 -37.15
C THR A 125 3.03 -18.48 -38.17
N SER A 126 1.76 -18.18 -38.46
CA SER A 126 1.01 -18.92 -39.42
C SER A 126 1.51 -18.72 -40.86
N ASP A 127 1.95 -17.49 -41.21
CA ASP A 127 2.59 -17.20 -42.48
C ASP A 127 3.92 -17.94 -42.63
N ALA A 128 4.69 -18.04 -41.56
CA ALA A 128 5.96 -18.77 -41.56
C ALA A 128 5.77 -20.29 -41.68
N ALA A 129 4.63 -20.80 -41.24
CA ALA A 129 4.29 -22.23 -41.34
C ALA A 129 3.85 -22.66 -42.74
N ASP A 130 3.38 -21.74 -43.55
CA ASP A 130 3.02 -21.97 -44.96
C ASP A 130 4.25 -21.97 -45.87
#